data_fdd7265501c65f116c4b9bb19ee3634a
#
_entry.id   fdd7265501c65f116c4b9bb19ee3634a
#
_cell.length_a   1.000
_cell.length_b   1.000
_cell.length_c   1.000
_cell.angle_alpha   90.00
_cell.angle_beta   90.00
_cell.angle_gamma   90.00
#
_symmetry.space_group_name_H-M   'P 1'
#
loop_
_entity.id
_entity.type
_entity.pdbx_description
1 polymer ?
#
loop_
_entity_poly.entity_id
_entity_poly.type
_entity_poly.pdbx_seq_one_letter_code
_entity_poly.pdbx_strand_id
1 'polypeptide(L)'
;MGLWNRIVQKLSRQSFKMVQERGNGFYAWNGRLYHSDVVRACIRPKTKAIGKAVAKHIRTTRTQEGERVEVNPDAYIRFLLEEPNPLMSGQMLQEKVANQLALNHNAFILIVRDEFEKPIELYPIPCSGVEAFYKDNELLLRFVFLNGRESTFPYSDIIHLRDDFNEDDIFGESPMEALSQLMECVSIMDQGFVKAIKNSGVIRWLLRFTNAMRPDDVRKNVQDFTDTYLSVESETFGAAGVDSKADVQRIEPKDYVPNAAQTDRIIKRIYDFFNTNEKIVSSLYTEDEWIAYYESAIEPMITQMSAVYSSRLFTRRERAFGNKIVFEGSNLTFASMKTKLELVQYVDRGIMTPNEVRAVLNMAPVDGGDRLLRRKDTGFMEGGEEE
;
A
#
# COMPACT_ATOMS: atom_id res chain seq x y z
N MET A 1 -11.53 6.27 45.97
CA MET A 1 -10.92 5.61 44.81
C MET A 1 -11.93 5.66 43.67
N GLY A 2 -11.66 6.50 42.68
CA GLY A 2 -12.62 6.86 41.62
C GLY A 2 -12.84 5.74 40.61
N LEU A 3 -13.94 5.84 39.89
CA LEU A 3 -14.34 4.91 38.83
C LEU A 3 -13.22 4.70 37.81
N TRP A 4 -12.42 5.72 37.56
CA TRP A 4 -11.23 5.69 36.70
C TRP A 4 -10.16 4.68 37.15
N ASN A 5 -9.87 4.62 38.42
CA ASN A 5 -8.90 3.64 38.95
C ASN A 5 -9.39 2.20 38.84
N ARG A 6 -10.72 1.97 38.89
CA ARG A 6 -11.31 0.66 38.64
C ARG A 6 -11.26 0.23 37.19
N ILE A 7 -11.43 1.17 36.27
CA ILE A 7 -11.31 0.94 34.82
C ILE A 7 -9.86 0.66 34.47
N VAL A 8 -8.92 1.45 34.96
CA VAL A 8 -7.48 1.25 34.74
C VAL A 8 -7.01 -0.08 35.35
N GLN A 9 -7.49 -0.46 36.55
CA GLN A 9 -7.17 -1.78 37.15
C GLN A 9 -7.79 -2.95 36.40
N LYS A 10 -8.93 -2.76 35.70
CA LYS A 10 -9.57 -3.80 34.89
C LYS A 10 -8.83 -3.98 33.55
N LEU A 11 -8.36 -2.88 32.97
CA LEU A 11 -7.52 -2.88 31.77
C LEU A 11 -6.11 -3.43 32.05
N SER A 12 -5.55 -3.22 33.25
CA SER A 12 -4.21 -3.71 33.65
C SER A 12 -4.07 -5.24 33.74
N ARG A 13 -5.16 -5.98 33.59
CA ARG A 13 -5.16 -7.46 33.62
C ARG A 13 -5.49 -8.11 32.27
N GLN A 14 -5.81 -7.32 31.26
CA GLN A 14 -6.07 -7.85 29.93
C GLN A 14 -4.78 -7.81 29.12
N SER A 15 -4.34 -8.96 28.62
CA SER A 15 -3.32 -9.05 27.60
C SER A 15 -4.02 -9.08 26.25
N PHE A 16 -3.58 -8.23 25.33
CA PHE A 16 -4.07 -8.20 23.94
C PHE A 16 -3.02 -8.89 23.06
N LYS A 17 -3.45 -9.79 22.23
CA LYS A 17 -2.57 -10.54 21.36
C LYS A 17 -2.99 -10.38 19.92
N MET A 18 -2.10 -9.81 19.10
CA MET A 18 -2.18 -9.84 17.66
C MET A 18 -1.21 -10.90 17.16
N VAL A 19 -1.70 -11.94 16.52
CA VAL A 19 -0.90 -13.01 15.92
C VAL A 19 -1.01 -12.91 14.41
N GLN A 20 0.11 -12.66 13.75
CA GLN A 20 0.21 -12.88 12.31
C GLN A 20 0.41 -14.37 12.07
N GLU A 21 -0.67 -15.07 11.78
CA GLU A 21 -0.60 -16.51 11.57
C GLU A 21 0.22 -16.83 10.33
N ARG A 22 1.19 -17.70 10.48
CA ARG A 22 1.95 -18.28 9.39
C ARG A 22 1.22 -19.49 8.86
N GLY A 23 0.83 -19.45 7.60
CA GLY A 23 0.58 -20.68 6.84
C GLY A 23 -0.77 -21.34 7.03
N ASN A 24 -1.76 -20.66 7.55
CA ASN A 24 -3.11 -21.21 7.59
C ASN A 24 -3.73 -21.16 6.24
N GLY A 25 -3.86 -22.17 5.51
CA GLY A 25 -4.80 -22.30 4.39
C GLY A 25 -5.01 -21.09 3.46
N PHE A 26 -4.81 -19.88 3.95
CA PHE A 26 -4.72 -18.66 3.23
C PHE A 26 -3.80 -18.81 2.01
N TYR A 27 -3.15 -19.82 1.87
CA TYR A 27 -1.84 -19.77 1.57
C TYR A 27 -1.27 -20.89 0.77
N ALA A 28 -1.81 -21.02 -0.37
CA ALA A 28 -1.10 -21.52 -1.52
C ALA A 28 0.21 -20.72 -1.81
N TRP A 29 0.48 -19.67 -1.04
CA TRP A 29 1.66 -18.80 -1.18
C TRP A 29 2.56 -18.79 0.05
N ASN A 30 2.70 -19.92 0.71
CA ASN A 30 3.56 -20.04 1.89
C ASN A 30 3.26 -19.01 3.01
N GLY A 31 2.01 -18.61 3.13
CA GLY A 31 1.53 -17.74 4.20
C GLY A 31 1.90 -16.26 4.07
N ARG A 32 2.30 -15.78 2.89
CA ARG A 32 2.68 -14.39 2.70
C ARG A 32 1.80 -13.70 1.66
N LEU A 33 0.87 -12.87 2.11
CA LEU A 33 -0.02 -12.08 1.27
C LEU A 33 0.74 -11.25 0.21
N TYR A 34 1.89 -10.71 0.57
CA TYR A 34 2.74 -9.93 -0.33
C TYR A 34 3.35 -10.74 -1.50
N HIS A 35 3.27 -12.07 -1.48
CA HIS A 35 3.71 -12.90 -2.62
C HIS A 35 2.70 -12.89 -3.77
N SER A 36 1.44 -12.53 -3.52
CA SER A 36 0.46 -12.32 -4.58
C SER A 36 0.85 -11.10 -5.42
N ASP A 37 0.88 -11.29 -6.74
CA ASP A 37 1.12 -10.21 -7.70
C ASP A 37 0.00 -9.18 -7.68
N VAL A 38 -1.26 -9.62 -7.57
CA VAL A 38 -2.44 -8.76 -7.47
C VAL A 38 -2.36 -7.88 -6.22
N VAL A 39 -2.10 -8.47 -5.04
CA VAL A 39 -1.97 -7.70 -3.78
C VAL A 39 -0.82 -6.70 -3.87
N ARG A 40 0.32 -7.13 -4.40
CA ARG A 40 1.49 -6.25 -4.58
C ARG A 40 1.20 -5.10 -5.54
N ALA A 41 0.45 -5.36 -6.60
CA ALA A 41 0.01 -4.33 -7.54
C ALA A 41 -0.91 -3.30 -6.87
N CYS A 42 -1.85 -3.74 -6.02
CA CYS A 42 -2.74 -2.86 -5.26
C CYS A 42 -2.01 -1.96 -4.27
N ILE A 43 -1.04 -2.51 -3.54
CA ILE A 43 -0.36 -1.80 -2.45
C ILE A 43 0.67 -0.79 -2.98
N ARG A 44 1.34 -1.11 -4.09
CA ARG A 44 2.47 -0.34 -4.62
C ARG A 44 2.17 1.15 -4.86
N PRO A 45 1.05 1.57 -5.48
CA PRO A 45 0.76 2.98 -5.69
C PRO A 45 0.66 3.76 -4.37
N LYS A 46 -0.05 3.22 -3.37
CA LYS A 46 -0.22 3.82 -2.04
C LYS A 46 1.13 3.96 -1.32
N THR A 47 1.92 2.89 -1.28
CA THR A 47 3.21 2.89 -0.56
C THR A 47 4.23 3.83 -1.20
N LYS A 48 4.26 3.88 -2.53
CA LYS A 48 5.14 4.81 -3.26
C LYS A 48 4.73 6.27 -3.10
N ALA A 49 3.43 6.56 -3.03
CA ALA A 49 2.95 7.90 -2.78
C ALA A 49 3.28 8.37 -1.35
N ILE A 50 3.09 7.49 -0.35
CA ILE A 50 3.45 7.78 1.04
C ILE A 50 4.96 7.95 1.20
N GLY A 51 5.77 7.14 0.52
CA GLY A 51 7.22 7.30 0.53
C GLY A 51 7.70 8.66 0.00
N LYS A 52 6.92 9.28 -0.91
CA LYS A 52 7.22 10.61 -1.44
C LYS A 52 6.78 11.75 -0.52
N ALA A 53 5.95 11.48 0.48
CA ALA A 53 5.55 12.51 1.44
C ALA A 53 6.75 12.91 2.30
N VAL A 54 7.13 14.19 2.22
CA VAL A 54 8.29 14.69 2.94
C VAL A 54 7.91 14.99 4.38
N ALA A 55 8.57 14.32 5.32
CA ALA A 55 8.42 14.59 6.74
C ALA A 55 9.17 15.88 7.12
N LYS A 56 8.49 16.80 7.79
CA LYS A 56 9.06 18.06 8.26
C LYS A 56 8.72 18.29 9.72
N HIS A 57 9.68 18.79 10.48
CA HIS A 57 9.43 19.37 11.77
C HIS A 57 8.97 20.82 11.57
N ILE A 58 7.82 21.20 12.08
CA ILE A 58 7.38 22.58 12.07
C ILE A 58 7.10 23.05 13.50
N ARG A 59 7.36 24.35 13.74
CA ARG A 59 7.03 25.04 14.98
C ARG A 59 6.13 26.23 14.66
N THR A 60 4.91 26.21 15.19
CA THR A 60 3.96 27.31 15.05
C THR A 60 4.02 28.17 16.29
N THR A 61 4.35 29.44 16.13
CA THR A 61 4.42 30.44 17.22
C THR A 61 3.36 31.51 16.97
N ARG A 62 2.56 31.83 17.98
CA ARG A 62 1.62 32.94 17.92
C ARG A 62 2.33 34.25 18.23
N THR A 63 2.27 35.19 17.31
CA THR A 63 2.77 36.55 17.46
C THR A 63 1.61 37.56 17.47
N GLN A 64 1.87 38.81 17.79
CA GLN A 64 0.85 39.86 17.73
C GLN A 64 0.34 40.12 16.30
N GLU A 65 1.15 39.77 15.30
CA GLU A 65 0.86 39.93 13.87
C GLU A 65 0.19 38.71 13.24
N GLY A 66 0.04 37.60 13.99
CA GLY A 66 -0.54 36.34 13.50
C GLY A 66 0.25 35.10 13.89
N GLU A 67 -0.03 34.00 13.21
CA GLU A 67 0.70 32.75 13.40
C GLU A 67 1.94 32.72 12.47
N ARG A 68 3.13 32.48 13.06
CA ARG A 68 4.37 32.29 12.34
C ARG A 68 4.74 30.81 12.38
N VAL A 69 4.96 30.23 11.21
CA VAL A 69 5.42 28.85 11.04
C VAL A 69 6.89 28.84 10.69
N GLU A 70 7.67 28.13 11.49
CA GLU A 70 9.10 27.87 11.25
C GLU A 70 9.26 26.42 10.83
N VAL A 71 9.96 26.18 9.71
CA VAL A 71 10.19 24.85 9.16
C VAL A 71 11.57 24.35 9.55
N ASN A 72 11.62 23.12 10.09
CA ASN A 72 12.83 22.46 10.56
C ASN A 72 13.66 23.30 11.57
N PRO A 73 13.02 23.82 12.65
CA PRO A 73 13.71 24.64 13.63
C PRO A 73 14.84 23.86 14.35
N ASP A 74 14.69 22.56 14.52
CA ASP A 74 15.68 21.72 15.18
C ASP A 74 16.34 20.77 14.17
N ALA A 75 17.62 20.98 13.91
CA ALA A 75 18.37 20.23 12.91
C ALA A 75 18.44 18.72 13.21
N TYR A 76 18.51 18.30 14.48
CA TYR A 76 18.58 16.90 14.84
C TYR A 76 17.29 16.12 14.51
N ILE A 77 16.10 16.75 14.68
CA ILE A 77 14.82 16.16 14.27
C ILE A 77 14.74 16.04 12.75
N ARG A 78 15.23 17.07 12.05
CA ARG A 78 15.30 17.03 10.59
C ARG A 78 16.14 15.85 10.12
N PHE A 79 17.36 15.66 10.65
CA PHE A 79 18.21 14.52 10.30
C PHE A 79 17.56 13.18 10.66
N LEU A 80 16.91 13.07 11.81
CA LEU A 80 16.17 11.87 12.21
C LEU A 80 15.07 11.49 11.21
N LEU A 81 14.42 12.47 10.59
CA LEU A 81 13.35 12.24 9.60
C LEU A 81 13.93 11.92 8.21
N GLU A 82 15.04 12.55 7.83
CA GLU A 82 15.73 12.34 6.55
C GLU A 82 16.53 11.02 6.52
N GLU A 83 17.23 10.72 7.61
CA GLU A 83 18.11 9.56 7.80
C GLU A 83 17.79 8.86 9.12
N PRO A 84 16.65 8.15 9.19
CA PRO A 84 16.16 7.58 10.45
C PRO A 84 17.07 6.53 11.08
N ASN A 85 17.92 5.89 10.30
CA ASN A 85 18.93 4.94 10.75
C ASN A 85 19.98 4.69 9.65
N PRO A 86 21.12 4.05 9.95
CA PRO A 86 22.20 3.81 8.98
C PRO A 86 21.82 2.93 7.78
N LEU A 87 20.66 2.26 7.82
CA LEU A 87 20.26 1.27 6.82
C LEU A 87 19.30 1.84 5.78
N MET A 88 18.61 2.95 6.07
CA MET A 88 17.55 3.45 5.20
C MET A 88 17.32 4.96 5.33
N SER A 89 16.90 5.59 4.24
CA SER A 89 16.43 6.96 4.24
C SER A 89 14.99 7.06 4.79
N GLY A 90 14.54 8.27 5.11
CA GLY A 90 13.16 8.54 5.54
C GLY A 90 12.13 8.03 4.53
N GLN A 91 12.37 8.19 3.23
CA GLN A 91 11.51 7.62 2.18
C GLN A 91 11.40 6.10 2.29
N MET A 92 12.53 5.39 2.46
CA MET A 92 12.55 3.93 2.56
C MET A 92 11.84 3.44 3.81
N LEU A 93 12.00 4.14 4.94
CA LEU A 93 11.26 3.87 6.17
C LEU A 93 9.75 3.98 5.95
N GLN A 94 9.30 5.09 5.35
CA GLN A 94 7.89 5.34 5.07
C GLN A 94 7.29 4.28 4.15
N GLU A 95 7.98 3.93 3.04
CA GLU A 95 7.53 2.87 2.14
C GLU A 95 7.40 1.52 2.87
N LYS A 96 8.38 1.19 3.71
CA LYS A 96 8.37 -0.07 4.46
C LYS A 96 7.23 -0.13 5.47
N VAL A 97 7.02 0.97 6.18
CA VAL A 97 5.93 1.12 7.16
C VAL A 97 4.56 1.09 6.47
N ALA A 98 4.41 1.78 5.35
CA ALA A 98 3.18 1.75 4.55
C ALA A 98 2.86 0.34 4.01
N ASN A 99 3.88 -0.43 3.61
CA ASN A 99 3.71 -1.83 3.24
C ASN A 99 3.26 -2.69 4.43
N GLN A 100 3.85 -2.50 5.61
CA GLN A 100 3.44 -3.23 6.81
C GLN A 100 1.99 -2.90 7.19
N LEU A 101 1.62 -1.61 7.14
CA LEU A 101 0.26 -1.19 7.46
C LEU A 101 -0.76 -1.76 6.48
N ALA A 102 -0.49 -1.71 5.18
CA ALA A 102 -1.40 -2.27 4.18
C ALA A 102 -1.57 -3.79 4.27
N LEU A 103 -0.55 -4.51 4.76
CA LEU A 103 -0.58 -5.98 4.88
C LEU A 103 -1.14 -6.48 6.21
N ASN A 104 -1.03 -5.70 7.28
CA ASN A 104 -1.33 -6.17 8.64
C ASN A 104 -2.30 -5.25 9.38
N HIS A 105 -2.70 -4.13 8.78
CA HIS A 105 -3.44 -3.02 9.42
C HIS A 105 -2.79 -2.50 10.72
N ASN A 106 -1.54 -2.91 10.94
CA ASN A 106 -0.69 -2.44 12.02
C ASN A 106 0.75 -2.30 11.54
N ALA A 107 1.38 -1.18 11.88
CA ALA A 107 2.80 -0.96 11.61
C ALA A 107 3.47 -0.32 12.83
N PHE A 108 4.65 -0.80 13.15
CA PHE A 108 5.38 -0.42 14.36
C PHE A 108 6.77 0.11 14.00
N ILE A 109 7.13 1.23 14.61
CA ILE A 109 8.47 1.82 14.50
C ILE A 109 9.00 2.00 15.90
N LEU A 110 10.16 1.43 16.19
CA LEU A 110 10.88 1.63 17.43
C LEU A 110 11.62 2.96 17.39
N ILE A 111 11.46 3.75 18.43
CA ILE A 111 12.24 4.95 18.68
C ILE A 111 13.39 4.56 19.60
N VAL A 112 14.62 4.70 19.12
CA VAL A 112 15.81 4.61 19.97
C VAL A 112 16.09 5.98 20.52
N ARG A 113 16.32 6.05 21.86
CA ARG A 113 16.58 7.30 22.57
C ARG A 113 17.98 7.31 23.16
N ASP A 114 18.54 8.50 23.29
CA ASP A 114 19.81 8.70 24.02
C ASP A 114 19.60 8.75 25.53
N GLU A 115 20.69 8.98 26.27
CA GLU A 115 20.69 9.12 27.75
C GLU A 115 19.84 10.31 28.25
N PHE A 116 19.48 11.23 27.37
CA PHE A 116 18.64 12.39 27.65
C PHE A 116 17.19 12.24 27.16
N GLU A 117 16.77 11.01 26.88
CA GLU A 117 15.43 10.68 26.36
C GLU A 117 15.13 11.28 24.95
N LYS A 118 16.14 11.77 24.23
CA LYS A 118 15.95 12.32 22.89
C LYS A 118 15.96 11.22 21.84
N PRO A 119 15.04 11.28 20.85
CA PRO A 119 15.01 10.30 19.78
C PRO A 119 16.21 10.47 18.86
N ILE A 120 16.99 9.41 18.66
CA ILE A 120 18.19 9.41 17.83
C ILE A 120 18.07 8.54 16.58
N GLU A 121 17.30 7.45 16.64
CA GLU A 121 17.08 6.54 15.50
C GLU A 121 15.65 6.00 15.48
N LEU A 122 15.18 5.63 14.29
CA LEU A 122 13.88 5.01 14.05
C LEU A 122 14.04 3.70 13.27
N TYR A 123 13.51 2.61 13.80
CA TYR A 123 13.55 1.29 13.16
C TYR A 123 12.17 0.70 12.96
N PRO A 124 11.77 0.33 11.73
CA PRO A 124 10.54 -0.41 11.53
C PRO A 124 10.68 -1.83 12.07
N ILE A 125 9.72 -2.30 12.87
CA ILE A 125 9.78 -3.61 13.52
C ILE A 125 9.11 -4.66 12.63
N PRO A 126 9.86 -5.59 12.02
CA PRO A 126 9.30 -6.72 11.28
C PRO A 126 8.95 -7.84 12.27
N CYS A 127 7.70 -7.93 12.70
CA CYS A 127 7.25 -8.95 13.64
C CYS A 127 6.30 -9.95 12.99
N SER A 128 6.25 -11.16 13.56
CA SER A 128 5.25 -12.19 13.23
C SER A 128 4.09 -12.21 14.22
N GLY A 129 4.23 -11.56 15.37
CA GLY A 129 3.21 -11.39 16.37
C GLY A 129 3.54 -10.27 17.34
N VAL A 130 2.52 -9.68 17.92
CA VAL A 130 2.64 -8.66 18.97
C VAL A 130 1.64 -8.94 20.06
N GLU A 131 2.07 -8.78 21.31
CA GLU A 131 1.22 -8.91 22.47
C GLU A 131 1.33 -7.65 23.31
N ALA A 132 0.20 -7.05 23.68
CA ALA A 132 0.14 -5.89 24.56
C ALA A 132 -0.24 -6.32 25.98
N PHE A 133 0.48 -5.82 26.95
CA PHE A 133 0.18 -6.09 28.37
C PHE A 133 0.61 -4.91 29.26
N TYR A 134 -0.05 -4.80 30.38
CA TYR A 134 0.31 -3.80 31.38
C TYR A 134 1.20 -4.41 32.47
N LYS A 135 2.30 -3.73 32.75
CA LYS A 135 3.17 -4.01 33.86
C LYS A 135 3.43 -2.71 34.64
N ASP A 136 3.27 -2.72 35.94
CA ASP A 136 3.48 -1.55 36.81
C ASP A 136 2.77 -0.27 36.31
N ASN A 137 1.59 -0.43 35.75
CA ASN A 137 0.75 0.62 35.13
C ASN A 137 1.32 1.23 33.85
N GLU A 138 2.33 0.62 33.26
CA GLU A 138 2.88 0.95 31.95
C GLU A 138 2.45 -0.06 30.90
N LEU A 139 2.05 0.43 29.72
CA LEU A 139 1.72 -0.42 28.58
C LEU A 139 3.00 -0.82 27.85
N LEU A 140 3.21 -2.13 27.74
CA LEU A 140 4.34 -2.74 27.08
C LEU A 140 3.86 -3.54 25.86
N LEU A 141 4.64 -3.53 24.80
CA LEU A 141 4.45 -4.39 23.63
C LEU A 141 5.57 -5.43 23.56
N ARG A 142 5.19 -6.71 23.53
CA ARG A 142 6.09 -7.84 23.29
C ARG A 142 5.97 -8.26 21.82
N PHE A 143 7.07 -8.12 21.11
CA PHE A 143 7.17 -8.49 19.70
C PHE A 143 7.79 -9.88 19.56
N VAL A 144 7.17 -10.70 18.73
CA VAL A 144 7.74 -11.98 18.30
C VAL A 144 8.27 -11.77 16.88
N PHE A 145 9.58 -11.94 16.70
CA PHE A 145 10.22 -11.78 15.38
C PHE A 145 10.14 -13.05 14.54
N LEU A 146 10.38 -12.92 13.23
CA LEU A 146 10.35 -14.02 12.27
C LEU A 146 11.36 -15.15 12.60
N ASN A 147 12.41 -14.86 13.34
CA ASN A 147 13.42 -15.82 13.81
C ASN A 147 13.06 -16.49 15.14
N GLY A 148 11.86 -16.21 15.67
CA GLY A 148 11.38 -16.75 16.96
C GLY A 148 11.92 -16.02 18.20
N ARG A 149 12.77 -14.98 18.04
CA ARG A 149 13.19 -14.16 19.18
C ARG A 149 12.07 -13.25 19.62
N GLU A 150 12.06 -12.90 20.91
CA GLU A 150 11.10 -11.96 21.49
C GLU A 150 11.85 -10.74 22.04
N SER A 151 11.22 -9.59 21.96
CA SER A 151 11.69 -8.36 22.61
C SER A 151 10.48 -7.56 23.07
N THR A 152 10.63 -6.91 24.23
CA THR A 152 9.56 -6.12 24.84
C THR A 152 10.01 -4.67 24.93
N PHE A 153 9.15 -3.76 24.51
CA PHE A 153 9.40 -2.31 24.54
C PHE A 153 8.22 -1.58 25.18
N PRO A 154 8.48 -0.45 25.85
CA PRO A 154 7.43 0.47 26.27
C PRO A 154 6.63 0.98 25.08
N TYR A 155 5.32 1.09 25.24
CA TYR A 155 4.47 1.64 24.17
C TYR A 155 4.78 3.12 23.87
N SER A 156 5.39 3.84 24.82
CA SER A 156 5.89 5.20 24.64
C SER A 156 6.98 5.30 23.59
N ASP A 157 7.79 4.24 23.43
CA ASP A 157 8.89 4.19 22.46
C ASP A 157 8.50 3.58 21.12
N ILE A 158 7.21 3.35 20.92
CA ILE A 158 6.68 2.80 19.67
C ILE A 158 5.79 3.83 18.97
N ILE A 159 6.12 4.15 17.72
CA ILE A 159 5.20 4.77 16.79
C ILE A 159 4.34 3.64 16.22
N HIS A 160 3.07 3.61 16.58
CA HIS A 160 2.11 2.59 16.15
C HIS A 160 1.09 3.22 15.22
N LEU A 161 1.12 2.81 13.94
CA LEU A 161 0.13 3.18 12.92
C LEU A 161 -0.87 2.05 12.76
N ARG A 162 -2.14 2.40 12.58
CA ARG A 162 -3.26 1.46 12.54
C ARG A 162 -4.17 1.76 11.35
N ASP A 163 -4.73 0.71 10.77
CA ASP A 163 -5.83 0.77 9.82
C ASP A 163 -6.95 -0.14 10.32
N ASP A 164 -8.18 0.05 9.87
CA ASP A 164 -9.36 -0.71 10.33
C ASP A 164 -9.40 -0.87 11.87
N PHE A 165 -9.27 0.24 12.58
CA PHE A 165 -9.28 0.29 14.03
C PHE A 165 -10.71 0.39 14.55
N ASN A 166 -11.32 -0.74 14.93
CA ASN A 166 -12.74 -0.85 15.26
C ASN A 166 -12.98 -1.46 16.66
N GLU A 167 -12.85 -2.78 16.82
CA GLU A 167 -13.25 -3.47 18.07
C GLU A 167 -12.12 -3.51 19.11
N ASP A 168 -10.86 -3.60 18.71
CA ASP A 168 -9.72 -3.66 19.61
C ASP A 168 -9.32 -2.27 20.09
N ASP A 169 -8.93 -2.15 21.36
CA ASP A 169 -8.52 -0.88 21.97
C ASP A 169 -7.10 -0.44 21.57
N ILE A 170 -6.28 -1.34 21.05
CA ILE A 170 -4.85 -1.11 20.76
C ILE A 170 -4.53 -1.37 19.29
N PHE A 171 -5.00 -2.47 18.72
CA PHE A 171 -4.61 -2.94 17.40
C PHE A 171 -5.70 -2.68 16.34
N GLY A 172 -5.27 -2.45 15.09
CA GLY A 172 -6.15 -2.53 13.93
C GLY A 172 -6.47 -3.99 13.62
N GLU A 173 -7.64 -4.24 13.06
CA GLU A 173 -8.11 -5.58 12.71
C GLU A 173 -7.27 -6.18 11.57
N SER A 174 -7.04 -7.49 11.61
CA SER A 174 -6.27 -8.15 10.57
C SER A 174 -7.05 -8.22 9.25
N PRO A 175 -6.45 -7.88 8.11
CA PRO A 175 -7.08 -8.02 6.79
C PRO A 175 -7.30 -9.49 6.40
N MET A 176 -6.73 -10.41 7.17
CA MET A 176 -6.65 -11.84 6.87
C MET A 176 -8.02 -12.49 6.69
N GLU A 177 -8.93 -12.24 7.62
CA GLU A 177 -10.26 -12.85 7.60
C GLU A 177 -11.08 -12.38 6.39
N ALA A 178 -11.00 -11.09 6.08
CA ALA A 178 -11.72 -10.52 4.95
C ALA A 178 -11.19 -10.98 3.58
N LEU A 179 -9.88 -11.16 3.47
CA LEU A 179 -9.23 -11.52 2.20
C LEU A 179 -9.10 -13.03 1.98
N SER A 180 -9.17 -13.87 3.01
CA SER A 180 -8.88 -15.30 2.91
C SER A 180 -9.62 -16.00 1.76
N GLN A 181 -10.92 -15.81 1.66
CA GLN A 181 -11.74 -16.43 0.62
C GLN A 181 -11.41 -15.91 -0.78
N LEU A 182 -11.16 -14.59 -0.92
CA LEU A 182 -10.80 -14.00 -2.20
C LEU A 182 -9.47 -14.54 -2.72
N MET A 183 -8.53 -14.68 -1.82
CA MET A 183 -7.20 -15.15 -2.15
C MET A 183 -7.18 -16.64 -2.46
N GLU A 184 -8.01 -17.44 -1.79
CA GLU A 184 -8.24 -18.84 -2.16
C GLU A 184 -8.82 -18.96 -3.57
N CYS A 185 -9.80 -18.13 -3.91
CA CYS A 185 -10.34 -18.07 -5.27
C CYS A 185 -9.26 -17.75 -6.32
N VAL A 186 -8.40 -16.75 -6.07
CA VAL A 186 -7.28 -16.42 -6.98
C VAL A 186 -6.36 -17.63 -7.15
N SER A 187 -5.97 -18.29 -6.05
CA SER A 187 -5.12 -19.47 -6.11
C SER A 187 -5.73 -20.62 -6.91
N ILE A 188 -7.02 -20.89 -6.72
CA ILE A 188 -7.74 -21.93 -7.46
C ILE A 188 -7.82 -21.56 -8.95
N MET A 189 -8.08 -20.29 -9.28
CA MET A 189 -8.10 -19.83 -10.67
C MET A 189 -6.75 -20.01 -11.34
N ASP A 190 -5.66 -19.60 -10.69
CA ASP A 190 -4.31 -19.73 -11.22
C ASP A 190 -3.94 -21.21 -11.46
N GLN A 191 -4.30 -22.09 -10.51
CA GLN A 191 -4.12 -23.52 -10.67
C GLN A 191 -4.97 -24.08 -11.82
N GLY A 192 -6.19 -23.58 -11.99
CA GLY A 192 -7.07 -23.92 -13.11
C GLY A 192 -6.45 -23.55 -14.46
N PHE A 193 -5.92 -22.33 -14.59
CA PHE A 193 -5.22 -21.88 -15.80
C PHE A 193 -3.98 -22.75 -16.09
N VAL A 194 -3.14 -23.01 -15.06
CA VAL A 194 -1.97 -23.84 -15.22
C VAL A 194 -2.34 -25.28 -15.66
N LYS A 195 -3.40 -25.85 -15.07
CA LYS A 195 -3.91 -27.17 -15.50
C LYS A 195 -4.45 -27.12 -16.93
N ALA A 196 -5.24 -26.11 -17.29
CA ALA A 196 -5.77 -25.99 -18.63
C ALA A 196 -4.66 -25.86 -19.68
N ILE A 197 -3.60 -25.09 -19.40
CA ILE A 197 -2.42 -24.96 -20.26
C ILE A 197 -1.68 -26.30 -20.38
N LYS A 198 -1.42 -26.99 -19.27
CA LYS A 198 -0.77 -28.29 -19.27
C LYS A 198 -1.61 -29.33 -19.97
N ASN A 199 -2.93 -29.32 -19.77
CA ASN A 199 -3.85 -30.28 -20.38
C ASN A 199 -4.19 -29.90 -21.85
N SER A 200 -3.81 -28.73 -22.33
CA SER A 200 -3.97 -28.38 -23.76
C SER A 200 -3.20 -29.36 -24.70
N GLY A 201 -2.19 -30.04 -24.16
CA GLY A 201 -1.45 -31.11 -24.84
C GLY A 201 -1.96 -32.56 -24.60
N VAL A 202 -3.03 -32.73 -23.78
CA VAL A 202 -3.54 -34.05 -23.39
C VAL A 202 -4.56 -34.56 -24.39
N ILE A 203 -4.61 -35.90 -24.50
CA ILE A 203 -5.41 -36.74 -25.39
C ILE A 203 -6.72 -36.08 -25.84
N ARG A 204 -6.71 -35.56 -27.07
CA ARG A 204 -7.91 -34.97 -27.71
C ARG A 204 -8.69 -36.01 -28.52
N TRP A 205 -8.12 -37.20 -28.73
CA TRP A 205 -8.65 -38.22 -29.59
C TRP A 205 -8.63 -39.57 -28.89
N LEU A 206 -9.76 -40.29 -28.89
CA LEU A 206 -9.87 -41.66 -28.46
C LEU A 206 -10.05 -42.53 -29.69
N LEU A 207 -9.04 -43.35 -29.96
CA LEU A 207 -9.12 -44.38 -30.98
C LEU A 207 -9.63 -45.68 -30.35
N ARG A 208 -10.82 -46.09 -30.71
CA ARG A 208 -11.43 -47.35 -30.29
C ARG A 208 -11.27 -48.35 -31.42
N PHE A 209 -10.51 -49.39 -31.17
CA PHE A 209 -10.36 -50.49 -32.13
C PHE A 209 -11.45 -51.54 -31.90
N THR A 210 -12.12 -51.98 -33.01
CA THR A 210 -13.24 -52.94 -32.98
C THR A 210 -12.77 -54.34 -32.78
N ASN A 211 -11.52 -54.67 -33.10
CA ASN A 211 -10.93 -56.00 -32.96
C ASN A 211 -9.92 -56.05 -31.80
N ALA A 212 -9.81 -57.21 -31.13
CA ALA A 212 -8.81 -57.41 -30.12
C ALA A 212 -7.40 -57.34 -30.73
N MET A 213 -6.60 -56.35 -30.29
CA MET A 213 -5.21 -56.14 -30.77
C MET A 213 -4.22 -56.35 -29.62
N ARG A 214 -2.99 -56.68 -29.93
CA ARG A 214 -1.90 -56.71 -28.95
C ARG A 214 -1.56 -55.29 -28.51
N PRO A 215 -1.13 -55.07 -27.26
CA PRO A 215 -0.79 -53.74 -26.75
C PRO A 215 0.21 -52.96 -27.61
N ASP A 216 1.17 -53.68 -28.22
CA ASP A 216 2.21 -53.08 -29.07
C ASP A 216 1.62 -52.59 -30.41
N ASP A 217 0.68 -53.36 -30.98
CA ASP A 217 -0.02 -52.97 -32.21
C ASP A 217 -0.93 -51.75 -31.96
N VAL A 218 -1.57 -51.66 -30.78
CA VAL A 218 -2.33 -50.46 -30.36
C VAL A 218 -1.44 -49.25 -30.29
N ARG A 219 -0.26 -49.37 -29.64
CA ARG A 219 0.71 -48.27 -29.56
C ARG A 219 1.18 -47.81 -30.93
N LYS A 220 1.53 -48.76 -31.81
CA LYS A 220 1.96 -48.43 -33.16
C LYS A 220 0.89 -47.69 -33.94
N ASN A 221 -0.35 -48.17 -33.94
CA ASN A 221 -1.45 -47.49 -34.63
C ASN A 221 -1.77 -46.10 -34.06
N VAL A 222 -1.65 -45.90 -32.75
CA VAL A 222 -1.80 -44.59 -32.13
C VAL A 222 -0.67 -43.67 -32.56
N GLN A 223 0.56 -44.14 -32.63
CA GLN A 223 1.72 -43.37 -33.07
C GLN A 223 1.60 -42.98 -34.54
N ASP A 224 1.27 -43.95 -35.41
CA ASP A 224 1.05 -43.73 -36.84
C ASP A 224 -0.07 -42.67 -37.06
N PHE A 225 -1.16 -42.74 -36.28
CA PHE A 225 -2.23 -41.72 -36.33
C PHE A 225 -1.73 -40.33 -35.90
N THR A 226 -0.95 -40.26 -34.83
CA THR A 226 -0.39 -39.01 -34.31
C THR A 226 0.56 -38.37 -35.31
N ASP A 227 1.45 -39.16 -35.87
CA ASP A 227 2.46 -38.69 -36.82
C ASP A 227 1.84 -38.27 -38.18
N THR A 228 0.77 -38.98 -38.59
CA THR A 228 0.11 -38.73 -39.87
C THR A 228 -0.84 -37.49 -39.80
N TYR A 229 -1.59 -37.33 -38.70
CA TYR A 229 -2.70 -36.39 -38.66
C TYR A 229 -2.55 -35.26 -37.60
N LEU A 230 -1.70 -35.43 -36.59
CA LEU A 230 -1.59 -34.46 -35.49
C LEU A 230 -0.23 -33.79 -35.42
N SER A 231 0.78 -34.22 -36.16
CA SER A 231 2.07 -33.55 -36.21
C SER A 231 1.97 -32.19 -36.97
N VAL A 232 2.75 -31.21 -36.55
CA VAL A 232 2.82 -29.88 -37.21
C VAL A 232 3.37 -30.02 -38.64
N GLU A 233 4.07 -31.08 -38.95
CA GLU A 233 4.66 -31.35 -40.26
C GLU A 233 3.78 -32.26 -41.17
N SER A 234 2.55 -32.54 -40.71
CA SER A 234 1.61 -33.38 -41.48
C SER A 234 1.13 -32.64 -42.73
N GLU A 235 1.27 -33.30 -43.89
CA GLU A 235 0.79 -32.77 -45.20
C GLU A 235 -0.75 -32.89 -45.36
N THR A 236 -1.47 -33.50 -44.41
CA THR A 236 -2.92 -33.67 -44.45
C THR A 236 -3.65 -32.52 -43.78
N PHE A 237 -4.18 -31.63 -44.61
CA PHE A 237 -5.02 -30.51 -44.11
C PHE A 237 -6.48 -30.96 -43.92
N GLY A 238 -6.92 -31.06 -42.62
CA GLY A 238 -8.33 -31.00 -42.23
C GLY A 238 -9.20 -32.26 -42.44
N ALA A 239 -8.70 -33.31 -43.03
CA ALA A 239 -9.44 -34.57 -43.19
C ALA A 239 -8.60 -35.80 -42.81
N ALA A 240 -9.08 -36.62 -41.89
CA ALA A 240 -8.48 -37.86 -41.51
C ALA A 240 -9.33 -39.02 -42.06
N GLY A 241 -8.73 -39.89 -42.91
CA GLY A 241 -9.35 -41.15 -43.32
C GLY A 241 -9.14 -42.20 -42.22
N VAL A 242 -10.22 -42.78 -41.71
CA VAL A 242 -10.16 -43.88 -40.73
C VAL A 242 -10.68 -45.14 -41.37
N ASP A 243 -9.91 -46.23 -41.25
CA ASP A 243 -10.34 -47.58 -41.68
C ASP A 243 -11.47 -48.10 -40.76
N SER A 244 -12.35 -48.93 -41.29
CA SER A 244 -13.47 -49.54 -40.57
C SER A 244 -13.10 -50.29 -39.27
N LYS A 245 -11.80 -50.43 -39.00
CA LYS A 245 -11.23 -51.09 -37.82
C LYS A 245 -11.10 -50.20 -36.60
N ALA A 246 -11.20 -48.86 -36.75
CA ALA A 246 -11.07 -47.93 -35.64
C ALA A 246 -12.17 -46.89 -35.68
N ASP A 247 -12.80 -46.62 -34.54
CA ASP A 247 -13.69 -45.51 -34.32
C ASP A 247 -12.92 -44.36 -33.63
N VAL A 248 -12.91 -43.19 -34.23
CA VAL A 248 -12.18 -42.01 -33.74
C VAL A 248 -13.15 -41.07 -33.10
N GLN A 249 -13.06 -40.93 -31.81
CA GLN A 249 -13.91 -40.01 -31.04
C GLN A 249 -13.06 -38.84 -30.51
N ARG A 250 -13.48 -37.63 -30.82
CA ARG A 250 -12.91 -36.44 -30.23
C ARG A 250 -13.40 -36.33 -28.80
N ILE A 251 -12.47 -36.22 -27.84
CA ILE A 251 -12.76 -35.95 -26.46
C ILE A 251 -12.56 -34.44 -26.27
N GLU A 252 -13.61 -33.73 -25.88
CA GLU A 252 -13.48 -32.36 -25.41
C GLU A 252 -13.19 -32.41 -23.92
N PRO A 253 -11.96 -32.04 -23.50
CA PRO A 253 -11.66 -31.97 -22.08
C PRO A 253 -12.54 -30.87 -21.46
N LYS A 254 -13.35 -31.24 -20.50
CA LYS A 254 -14.13 -30.30 -19.67
C LYS A 254 -13.21 -29.74 -18.58
N ASP A 255 -12.17 -29.05 -18.98
CA ASP A 255 -11.37 -28.30 -18.02
C ASP A 255 -12.15 -27.06 -17.60
N TYR A 256 -12.31 -26.86 -16.29
CA TYR A 256 -12.89 -25.65 -15.78
C TYR A 256 -11.84 -24.53 -15.93
N VAL A 257 -12.08 -23.65 -16.89
CA VAL A 257 -11.36 -22.39 -17.04
C VAL A 257 -12.31 -21.30 -16.52
N PRO A 258 -11.89 -20.53 -15.51
CA PRO A 258 -12.71 -19.42 -15.02
C PRO A 258 -13.05 -18.47 -16.16
N ASN A 259 -14.31 -18.01 -16.20
CA ASN A 259 -14.73 -16.99 -17.16
C ASN A 259 -14.02 -15.66 -16.83
N ALA A 260 -13.60 -14.91 -17.85
CA ALA A 260 -13.01 -13.58 -17.68
C ALA A 260 -13.80 -12.66 -16.74
N ALA A 261 -15.14 -12.63 -16.89
CA ALA A 261 -15.99 -11.83 -16.01
C ALA A 261 -15.96 -12.25 -14.54
N GLN A 262 -15.74 -13.54 -14.24
CA GLN A 262 -15.57 -14.03 -12.87
C GLN A 262 -14.21 -13.62 -12.29
N THR A 263 -13.16 -13.73 -13.10
CA THR A 263 -11.81 -13.29 -12.76
C THR A 263 -11.79 -11.80 -12.47
N ASP A 264 -12.33 -10.99 -13.36
CA ASP A 264 -12.39 -9.52 -13.23
C ASP A 264 -13.16 -9.12 -11.96
N ARG A 265 -14.28 -9.80 -11.65
CA ARG A 265 -15.06 -9.54 -10.44
C ARG A 265 -14.25 -9.80 -9.16
N ILE A 266 -13.47 -10.86 -9.12
CA ILE A 266 -12.64 -11.20 -7.95
C ILE A 266 -11.50 -10.20 -7.81
N ILE A 267 -10.80 -9.87 -8.90
CA ILE A 267 -9.73 -8.87 -8.91
C ILE A 267 -10.27 -7.51 -8.49
N LYS A 268 -11.44 -7.11 -9.00
CA LYS A 268 -12.07 -5.85 -8.60
C LYS A 268 -12.37 -5.79 -7.11
N ARG A 269 -12.88 -6.88 -6.50
CA ARG A 269 -13.10 -6.93 -5.05
C ARG A 269 -11.81 -6.78 -4.24
N ILE A 270 -10.69 -7.29 -4.76
CA ILE A 270 -9.37 -7.09 -4.14
C ILE A 270 -8.94 -5.62 -4.28
N TYR A 271 -9.17 -4.99 -5.45
CA TYR A 271 -8.91 -3.57 -5.62
C TYR A 271 -9.74 -2.71 -4.67
N ASP A 272 -11.03 -2.99 -4.56
CA ASP A 272 -11.95 -2.28 -3.66
C ASP A 272 -11.51 -2.44 -2.19
N PHE A 273 -11.05 -3.62 -1.78
CA PHE A 273 -10.53 -3.86 -0.43
C PHE A 273 -9.31 -2.99 -0.10
N PHE A 274 -8.37 -2.81 -1.06
CA PHE A 274 -7.20 -1.96 -0.88
C PHE A 274 -7.46 -0.49 -1.22
N ASN A 275 -8.72 -0.10 -1.40
CA ASN A 275 -9.13 1.25 -1.79
C ASN A 275 -8.34 1.76 -3.02
N THR A 276 -8.28 0.94 -4.08
CA THR A 276 -7.61 1.25 -5.34
C THR A 276 -8.46 0.81 -6.54
N ASN A 277 -7.98 1.08 -7.73
CA ASN A 277 -8.65 0.63 -8.95
C ASN A 277 -7.64 0.32 -10.06
N GLU A 278 -8.12 -0.29 -11.15
CA GLU A 278 -7.30 -0.69 -12.28
C GLU A 278 -6.51 0.47 -12.89
N LYS A 279 -7.09 1.67 -13.01
CA LYS A 279 -6.42 2.84 -13.60
C LYS A 279 -5.24 3.29 -12.75
N ILE A 280 -5.38 3.28 -11.42
CA ILE A 280 -4.31 3.61 -10.49
C ILE A 280 -3.19 2.58 -10.57
N VAL A 281 -3.55 1.29 -10.56
CA VAL A 281 -2.60 0.18 -10.63
C VAL A 281 -1.80 0.18 -11.93
N SER A 282 -2.46 0.43 -13.06
CA SER A 282 -1.84 0.48 -14.40
C SER A 282 -1.22 1.83 -14.77
N SER A 283 -1.35 2.85 -13.89
CA SER A 283 -0.88 4.21 -14.14
C SER A 283 -1.55 4.91 -15.34
N LEU A 284 -2.79 4.55 -15.62
CA LEU A 284 -3.62 5.13 -16.70
C LEU A 284 -4.66 6.13 -16.18
N TYR A 285 -4.39 6.76 -15.03
CA TYR A 285 -5.27 7.71 -14.38
C TYR A 285 -5.10 9.14 -14.92
N THR A 286 -6.19 9.90 -14.87
CA THR A 286 -6.19 11.35 -15.06
C THR A 286 -5.76 12.07 -13.77
N GLU A 287 -5.50 13.38 -13.85
CA GLU A 287 -5.16 14.19 -12.67
C GLU A 287 -6.28 14.16 -11.62
N ASP A 288 -7.54 14.31 -12.04
CA ASP A 288 -8.71 14.27 -11.14
C ASP A 288 -8.87 12.90 -10.46
N GLU A 289 -8.66 11.80 -11.20
CA GLU A 289 -8.70 10.45 -10.64
C GLU A 289 -7.58 10.22 -9.62
N TRP A 290 -6.40 10.80 -9.85
CA TRP A 290 -5.31 10.76 -8.89
C TRP A 290 -5.60 11.57 -7.64
N ILE A 291 -6.16 12.78 -7.78
CA ILE A 291 -6.55 13.62 -6.64
C ILE A 291 -7.58 12.90 -5.78
N ALA A 292 -8.63 12.34 -6.39
CA ALA A 292 -9.65 11.58 -5.66
C ALA A 292 -9.05 10.37 -4.91
N TYR A 293 -8.13 9.65 -5.53
CA TYR A 293 -7.40 8.55 -4.90
C TYR A 293 -6.51 9.02 -3.76
N TYR A 294 -5.81 10.15 -3.95
CA TYR A 294 -4.96 10.74 -2.93
C TYR A 294 -5.75 11.12 -1.68
N GLU A 295 -6.85 11.84 -1.85
CA GLU A 295 -7.72 12.29 -0.75
C GLU A 295 -8.38 11.11 -0.01
N SER A 296 -8.76 10.05 -0.72
CA SER A 296 -9.45 8.92 -0.11
C SER A 296 -8.54 7.87 0.51
N ALA A 297 -7.36 7.60 -0.07
CA ALA A 297 -6.52 6.47 0.30
C ALA A 297 -5.18 6.87 0.93
N ILE A 298 -4.63 8.04 0.59
CA ILE A 298 -3.27 8.45 0.98
C ILE A 298 -3.30 9.48 2.10
N GLU A 299 -4.11 10.54 1.96
CA GLU A 299 -4.17 11.65 2.90
C GLU A 299 -4.56 11.22 4.33
N PRO A 300 -5.54 10.32 4.56
CA PRO A 300 -5.87 9.85 5.90
C PRO A 300 -4.66 9.20 6.60
N MET A 301 -3.86 8.43 5.87
CA MET A 301 -2.65 7.81 6.42
C MET A 301 -1.56 8.85 6.73
N ILE A 302 -1.35 9.82 5.85
CA ILE A 302 -0.39 10.93 6.07
C ILE A 302 -0.79 11.75 7.30
N THR A 303 -2.07 12.00 7.48
CA THR A 303 -2.63 12.69 8.65
C THR A 303 -2.38 11.91 9.93
N GLN A 304 -2.63 10.60 9.92
CA GLN A 304 -2.34 9.72 11.04
C GLN A 304 -0.84 9.69 11.36
N MET A 305 0.03 9.57 10.35
CA MET A 305 1.48 9.62 10.52
C MET A 305 1.90 10.93 11.19
N SER A 306 1.40 12.07 10.72
CA SER A 306 1.70 13.39 11.28
C SER A 306 1.32 13.47 12.76
N ALA A 307 0.13 13.00 13.12
CA ALA A 307 -0.36 13.01 14.50
C ALA A 307 0.44 12.06 15.41
N VAL A 308 0.68 10.81 14.97
CA VAL A 308 1.34 9.79 15.78
C VAL A 308 2.83 10.11 15.95
N TYR A 309 3.53 10.50 14.90
CA TYR A 309 4.94 10.93 15.00
C TYR A 309 5.08 12.13 15.95
N SER A 310 4.21 13.14 15.80
CA SER A 310 4.22 14.31 16.71
C SER A 310 4.01 13.89 18.16
N SER A 311 3.10 12.97 18.43
CA SER A 311 2.78 12.53 19.79
C SER A 311 3.89 11.68 20.44
N ARG A 312 4.72 11.02 19.64
CA ARG A 312 5.78 10.11 20.11
C ARG A 312 7.16 10.74 20.13
N LEU A 313 7.45 11.64 19.19
CA LEU A 313 8.75 12.33 19.13
C LEU A 313 8.82 13.56 20.04
N PHE A 314 7.67 14.18 20.37
CA PHE A 314 7.62 15.35 21.23
C PHE A 314 6.82 15.08 22.50
N THR A 315 7.32 15.62 23.61
CA THR A 315 6.60 15.69 24.88
C THR A 315 5.34 16.57 24.75
N ARG A 316 4.41 16.44 25.69
CA ARG A 316 3.22 17.33 25.74
C ARG A 316 3.60 18.82 25.82
N ARG A 317 4.68 19.12 26.55
CA ARG A 317 5.18 20.49 26.69
C ARG A 317 5.69 21.04 25.35
N GLU A 318 6.53 20.30 24.65
CA GLU A 318 7.05 20.70 23.33
C GLU A 318 5.93 20.91 22.32
N ARG A 319 4.93 20.03 22.31
CA ARG A 319 3.73 20.19 21.47
C ARG A 319 2.92 21.43 21.83
N ALA A 320 2.80 21.76 23.12
CA ALA A 320 2.14 23.00 23.56
C ALA A 320 2.88 24.28 23.09
N PHE A 321 4.19 24.17 22.84
CA PHE A 321 4.98 25.24 22.20
C PHE A 321 4.95 25.21 20.67
N GLY A 322 4.00 24.48 20.08
CA GLY A 322 3.74 24.47 18.65
C GLY A 322 4.59 23.52 17.82
N ASN A 323 5.40 22.64 18.45
CA ASN A 323 6.19 21.64 17.72
C ASN A 323 5.30 20.51 17.24
N LYS A 324 5.39 20.18 15.95
CA LYS A 324 4.72 19.02 15.34
C LYS A 324 5.51 18.50 14.13
N ILE A 325 5.32 17.23 13.83
CA ILE A 325 5.76 16.64 12.57
C ILE A 325 4.59 16.71 11.59
N VAL A 326 4.88 17.12 10.38
CA VAL A 326 3.93 17.15 9.28
C VAL A 326 4.52 16.35 8.13
N PHE A 327 3.72 15.46 7.57
CA PHE A 327 4.05 14.80 6.32
C PHE A 327 3.31 15.54 5.20
N GLU A 328 4.06 16.15 4.32
CA GLU A 328 3.48 16.90 3.21
C GLU A 328 3.60 16.06 1.93
N GLY A 329 2.46 15.58 1.44
CA GLY A 329 2.34 15.20 0.06
C GLY A 329 1.87 16.46 -0.69
N SER A 330 2.79 17.18 -1.33
CA SER A 330 2.40 18.36 -2.10
C SER A 330 1.47 17.95 -3.24
N ASN A 331 0.20 18.34 -3.15
CA ASN A 331 -0.79 18.15 -4.24
C ASN A 331 -0.28 18.74 -5.55
N LEU A 332 0.49 19.83 -5.47
CA LEU A 332 1.12 20.50 -6.61
C LEU A 332 2.30 19.72 -7.19
N THR A 333 2.91 18.78 -6.46
CA THR A 333 3.92 17.87 -7.03
C THR A 333 3.31 16.92 -8.06
N PHE A 334 2.04 16.57 -7.88
CA PHE A 334 1.29 15.67 -8.78
C PHE A 334 0.51 16.44 -9.84
N ALA A 335 0.39 17.76 -9.70
CA ALA A 335 -0.29 18.61 -10.68
C ALA A 335 0.39 18.54 -12.04
N SER A 336 -0.40 18.51 -13.09
CA SER A 336 0.08 18.54 -14.47
C SER A 336 0.87 19.82 -14.75
N MET A 337 1.75 19.80 -15.74
CA MET A 337 2.44 21.04 -16.16
C MET A 337 1.44 22.13 -16.56
N LYS A 338 0.27 21.76 -17.08
CA LYS A 338 -0.80 22.68 -17.41
C LYS A 338 -1.32 23.38 -16.14
N THR A 339 -1.68 22.61 -15.11
CA THR A 339 -2.15 23.13 -13.83
C THR A 339 -1.09 23.99 -13.13
N LYS A 340 0.19 23.59 -13.21
CA LYS A 340 1.31 24.39 -12.70
C LYS A 340 1.47 25.73 -13.42
N LEU A 341 1.27 25.76 -14.72
CA LEU A 341 1.32 27.01 -15.51
C LEU A 341 0.15 27.95 -15.16
N GLU A 342 -0.99 27.41 -14.74
CA GLU A 342 -2.12 28.22 -14.30
C GLU A 342 -1.84 29.00 -13.00
N LEU A 343 -0.82 28.59 -12.20
CA LEU A 343 -0.38 29.34 -11.02
C LEU A 343 0.10 30.77 -11.33
N VAL A 344 0.52 31.03 -12.57
CA VAL A 344 0.88 32.38 -13.02
C VAL A 344 -0.30 33.34 -12.84
N GLN A 345 -1.54 32.88 -12.98
CA GLN A 345 -2.74 33.71 -12.75
C GLN A 345 -2.88 34.16 -11.29
N TYR A 346 -2.39 33.37 -10.32
CA TYR A 346 -2.40 33.75 -8.91
C TYR A 346 -1.39 34.86 -8.62
N VAL A 347 -0.27 34.87 -9.34
CA VAL A 347 0.70 35.99 -9.27
C VAL A 347 0.09 37.27 -9.85
N ASP A 348 -0.51 37.14 -11.04
CA ASP A 348 -1.15 38.24 -11.75
C ASP A 348 -2.28 38.90 -10.95
N ARG A 349 -2.99 38.12 -10.12
CA ARG A 349 -4.06 38.60 -9.23
C ARG A 349 -3.55 39.06 -7.87
N GLY A 350 -2.25 38.96 -7.60
CA GLY A 350 -1.63 39.34 -6.33
C GLY A 350 -2.01 38.45 -5.15
N ILE A 351 -2.34 37.20 -5.40
CA ILE A 351 -2.65 36.18 -4.38
C ILE A 351 -1.36 35.51 -3.90
N MET A 352 -0.43 35.23 -4.86
CA MET A 352 0.88 34.63 -4.59
C MET A 352 2.01 35.51 -5.10
N THR A 353 3.15 35.44 -4.44
CA THR A 353 4.37 36.11 -4.91
C THR A 353 5.06 35.26 -5.98
N PRO A 354 5.87 35.86 -6.87
CA PRO A 354 6.69 35.10 -7.81
C PRO A 354 7.57 34.04 -7.15
N ASN A 355 8.16 34.31 -5.98
CA ASN A 355 9.01 33.36 -5.27
C ASN A 355 8.24 32.18 -4.70
N GLU A 356 7.00 32.37 -4.23
CA GLU A 356 6.13 31.29 -3.80
C GLU A 356 5.81 30.34 -4.97
N VAL A 357 5.47 30.88 -6.15
CA VAL A 357 5.24 30.05 -7.35
C VAL A 357 6.52 29.36 -7.80
N ARG A 358 7.68 30.03 -7.76
CA ARG A 358 8.99 29.43 -8.05
C ARG A 358 9.30 28.27 -7.12
N ALA A 359 9.01 28.43 -5.81
CA ALA A 359 9.19 27.36 -4.83
C ALA A 359 8.30 26.15 -5.14
N VAL A 360 7.05 26.37 -5.55
CA VAL A 360 6.14 25.28 -6.00
C VAL A 360 6.67 24.56 -7.24
N LEU A 361 7.33 25.30 -8.14
CA LEU A 361 7.95 24.76 -9.34
C LEU A 361 9.37 24.20 -9.11
N ASN A 362 9.83 24.18 -7.85
CA ASN A 362 11.17 23.77 -7.45
C ASN A 362 12.29 24.60 -8.12
N MET A 363 12.06 25.89 -8.26
CA MET A 363 13.01 26.85 -8.79
C MET A 363 13.60 27.72 -7.68
N ALA A 364 14.86 28.13 -7.79
CA ALA A 364 15.49 29.02 -6.85
C ALA A 364 14.77 30.38 -6.81
N PRO A 365 14.67 31.05 -5.64
CA PRO A 365 14.11 32.38 -5.52
C PRO A 365 14.91 33.42 -6.33
N VAL A 366 14.26 34.52 -6.72
CA VAL A 366 14.88 35.63 -7.40
C VAL A 366 14.73 36.89 -6.58
N ASP A 367 15.70 37.81 -6.70
CA ASP A 367 15.66 39.11 -6.00
C ASP A 367 14.42 39.91 -6.42
N GLY A 368 13.73 40.45 -5.42
CA GLY A 368 12.49 41.18 -5.63
C GLY A 368 11.25 40.32 -5.88
N GLY A 369 11.39 39.00 -5.93
CA GLY A 369 10.29 38.06 -6.18
C GLY A 369 9.34 37.83 -5.00
N ASP A 370 9.59 38.44 -3.84
CA ASP A 370 8.72 38.36 -2.64
C ASP A 370 7.65 39.43 -2.59
N ARG A 371 7.59 40.28 -3.63
CA ARG A 371 6.57 41.33 -3.73
C ARG A 371 5.35 40.80 -4.48
N LEU A 372 4.16 41.09 -3.92
CA LEU A 372 2.92 40.80 -4.63
C LEU A 372 2.84 41.72 -5.86
N LEU A 373 2.68 41.10 -7.02
CA LEU A 373 2.48 41.80 -8.30
C LEU A 373 0.98 41.84 -8.60
N ARG A 374 0.49 42.99 -9.04
CA ARG A 374 -0.87 43.13 -9.56
C ARG A 374 -0.80 43.63 -11.00
N ARG A 375 -1.62 43.09 -11.85
CA ARG A 375 -1.84 43.63 -13.18
C ARG A 375 -2.40 45.06 -13.06
N LYS A 376 -1.92 45.98 -13.89
CA LYS A 376 -2.37 47.37 -13.89
C LYS A 376 -3.84 47.52 -14.32
N ASP A 377 -4.42 46.51 -14.95
CA ASP A 377 -5.81 46.46 -15.42
C ASP A 377 -6.80 45.95 -14.33
N THR A 378 -6.32 45.47 -13.19
CA THR A 378 -7.12 45.05 -12.03
C THR A 378 -7.03 46.07 -10.88
N GLY A 379 -7.09 47.37 -11.16
CA GLY A 379 -7.21 48.43 -10.14
C GLY A 379 -8.52 48.29 -9.37
N PHE A 380 -8.53 48.64 -8.07
CA PHE A 380 -9.76 48.91 -7.34
C PHE A 380 -10.51 50.03 -8.06
N MET A 381 -11.80 49.83 -8.34
CA MET A 381 -12.67 51.02 -8.52
C MET A 381 -12.69 51.73 -7.18
N GLU A 382 -11.93 52.79 -7.04
CA GLU A 382 -12.18 53.77 -5.99
C GLU A 382 -13.61 54.28 -6.23
N GLY A 383 -14.47 54.12 -5.23
CA GLY A 383 -15.83 54.62 -5.31
C GLY A 383 -15.78 56.12 -5.59
N GLY A 384 -16.37 56.51 -6.72
CA GLY A 384 -16.51 57.92 -7.05
C GLY A 384 -17.25 58.61 -5.93
N GLU A 385 -16.63 59.58 -5.34
CA GLU A 385 -17.34 60.60 -4.59
C GLU A 385 -18.20 61.34 -5.61
N GLU A 386 -19.51 61.20 -5.47
CA GLU A 386 -20.48 62.06 -6.14
C GLU A 386 -20.30 63.48 -5.57
N GLU A 387 -19.98 64.46 -6.43
CA GLU A 387 -20.29 65.85 -6.18
C GLU A 387 -21.78 66.09 -6.38
#